data_02ff177f20a181f082e3c9856954cdf9
#
_entry.id   02ff177f20a181f082e3c9856954cdf9
#
_cell.length_a   1.000
_cell.length_b   1.000
_cell.length_c   1.000
_cell.angle_alpha   90.00
_cell.angle_beta   90.00
_cell.angle_gamma   90.00
#
_symmetry.space_group_name_H-M   'P 1'
#
loop_
_entity.id
_entity.type
_entity.pdbx_description
1 polymer ?
#
loop_
_entity_poly.entity_id
_entity_poly.type
_entity_poly.pdbx_seq_one_letter_code
_entity_poly.pdbx_strand_id
1 'polypeptide(L)'
;HPLVPDDFLIRAIGDPQRRDELAFLDLAGLRSRDVLKRYGATDLLYSLGTAHPGAVTLHNHPRFMQQLRRDDGMVVDLAAIDILRSRERGVPRYNEFRRLLRLPEARSFEDLTHNSQAAAELAAVYDSIEDVDLTVGLHAEPPPPGFGFGDTAFRIFILMASRRLKSDRFFTSDFTPKTYTPEGIRWIAENDMSSVLVRHYPDLGPALHTVHNAFAPWPVLPDPATEH
;
A
#
# COMPACT_ATOMS: atom_id res chain seq x y z
N HIS A 1 -1.11 5.60 -2.80
CA HIS A 1 -2.44 6.07 -2.33
C HIS A 1 -3.54 5.01 -2.51
N PRO A 2 -3.70 4.29 -3.64
CA PRO A 2 -4.78 3.30 -3.83
C PRO A 2 -4.84 2.16 -2.82
N LEU A 3 -3.76 1.93 -2.07
CA LEU A 3 -3.72 0.92 -1.02
C LEU A 3 -4.41 1.34 0.29
N VAL A 4 -4.73 2.63 0.43
CA VAL A 4 -5.36 3.20 1.63
C VAL A 4 -6.87 3.25 1.40
N PRO A 5 -7.70 2.58 2.21
CA PRO A 5 -9.16 2.65 2.08
C PRO A 5 -9.69 4.01 2.57
N ASP A 6 -10.88 4.39 2.11
CA ASP A 6 -11.60 5.56 2.63
C ASP A 6 -12.08 5.33 4.07
N ASP A 7 -12.51 4.10 4.36
CA ASP A 7 -13.04 3.67 5.64
C ASP A 7 -12.25 2.48 6.17
N PHE A 8 -12.15 2.37 7.48
CA PHE A 8 -11.40 1.35 8.16
C PHE A 8 -12.28 0.62 9.18
N LEU A 9 -12.36 -0.70 9.06
CA LEU A 9 -13.16 -1.53 9.95
C LEU A 9 -12.34 -1.91 11.19
N ILE A 10 -12.71 -1.40 12.35
CA ILE A 10 -12.17 -1.79 13.64
C ILE A 10 -12.84 -3.08 14.09
N ARG A 11 -12.04 -4.06 14.49
CA ARG A 11 -12.44 -5.35 15.05
C ARG A 11 -11.83 -5.53 16.42
N ALA A 12 -12.60 -5.99 17.39
CA ALA A 12 -12.03 -6.41 18.67
C ALA A 12 -11.61 -7.89 18.61
N ILE A 13 -10.40 -8.18 19.06
CA ILE A 13 -9.87 -9.55 19.05
C ILE A 13 -10.61 -10.47 20.04
N GLY A 14 -11.09 -9.93 21.15
CA GLY A 14 -11.82 -10.67 22.19
C GLY A 14 -13.35 -10.62 22.05
N ASP A 15 -13.89 -9.89 21.07
CA ASP A 15 -15.33 -9.74 20.83
C ASP A 15 -15.61 -9.63 19.35
N PRO A 16 -15.89 -10.75 18.66
CA PRO A 16 -16.15 -10.78 17.21
C PRO A 16 -17.37 -9.98 16.78
N GLN A 17 -18.30 -9.68 17.70
CA GLN A 17 -19.49 -8.89 17.41
C GLN A 17 -19.21 -7.39 17.43
N ARG A 18 -18.14 -6.97 18.07
CA ARG A 18 -17.74 -5.57 18.13
C ARG A 18 -17.03 -5.17 16.84
N ARG A 19 -17.76 -4.44 16.01
CA ARG A 19 -17.27 -3.91 14.73
C ARG A 19 -17.69 -2.46 14.60
N ASP A 20 -16.72 -1.58 14.45
CA ASP A 20 -16.93 -0.14 14.24
C ASP A 20 -16.25 0.26 12.93
N GLU A 21 -16.94 1.02 12.09
CA GLU A 21 -16.36 1.57 10.86
C GLU A 21 -15.98 3.02 11.11
N LEU A 22 -14.74 3.38 10.83
CA LEU A 22 -14.19 4.72 10.99
C LEU A 22 -13.67 5.24 9.66
N ALA A 23 -13.96 6.51 9.35
CA ALA A 23 -13.31 7.15 8.22
C ALA A 23 -11.78 7.23 8.46
N PHE A 24 -11.00 7.06 7.39
CA PHE A 24 -9.53 7.13 7.52
C PHE A 24 -9.05 8.43 8.18
N LEU A 25 -9.71 9.54 7.90
CA LEU A 25 -9.37 10.83 8.51
C LEU A 25 -9.55 10.87 10.03
N ASP A 26 -10.41 10.02 10.60
CA ASP A 26 -10.57 9.91 12.04
C ASP A 26 -9.40 9.15 12.70
N LEU A 27 -8.69 8.35 11.93
CA LEU A 27 -7.46 7.65 12.34
C LEU A 27 -6.22 8.51 12.18
N ALA A 28 -6.30 9.66 11.52
CA ALA A 28 -5.16 10.47 11.13
C ALA A 28 -4.82 11.58 12.14
N GLY A 29 -3.53 11.92 12.23
CA GLY A 29 -3.04 13.04 13.03
C GLY A 29 -3.36 12.90 14.53
N LEU A 30 -3.78 13.98 15.16
CA LEU A 30 -4.05 14.01 16.61
C LEU A 30 -5.27 13.16 17.01
N ARG A 31 -6.23 12.95 16.09
CA ARG A 31 -7.41 12.12 16.36
C ARG A 31 -7.06 10.65 16.63
N SER A 32 -5.95 10.18 16.08
CA SER A 32 -5.46 8.81 16.34
C SER A 32 -5.27 8.50 17.83
N ARG A 33 -4.98 9.50 18.66
CA ARG A 33 -4.82 9.33 20.12
C ARG A 33 -6.13 8.93 20.78
N ASP A 34 -7.24 9.51 20.37
CA ASP A 34 -8.55 9.19 20.95
C ASP A 34 -9.04 7.83 20.46
N VAL A 35 -8.76 7.48 19.21
CA VAL A 35 -9.01 6.15 18.68
C VAL A 35 -8.17 5.10 19.43
N LEU A 36 -6.89 5.35 19.66
CA LEU A 36 -6.03 4.46 20.45
C LEU A 36 -6.53 4.27 21.88
N LYS A 37 -7.01 5.34 22.53
CA LYS A 37 -7.60 5.26 23.87
C LYS A 37 -8.90 4.46 23.90
N ARG A 38 -9.72 4.59 22.86
CA ARG A 38 -11.04 3.94 22.76
C ARG A 38 -10.93 2.43 22.51
N TYR A 39 -10.03 2.02 21.61
CA TYR A 39 -9.97 0.63 21.11
C TYR A 39 -8.78 -0.15 21.68
N GLY A 40 -7.71 0.55 22.08
CA GLY A 40 -6.46 -0.09 22.46
C GLY A 40 -5.59 -0.49 21.27
N ALA A 41 -4.30 -0.70 21.54
CA ALA A 41 -3.34 -1.04 20.50
C ALA A 41 -3.57 -2.43 19.91
N THR A 42 -3.96 -3.42 20.72
CA THR A 42 -4.20 -4.80 20.29
C THR A 42 -5.30 -4.87 19.23
N ASP A 43 -6.47 -4.27 19.50
CA ASP A 43 -7.59 -4.27 18.55
C ASP A 43 -7.27 -3.50 17.27
N LEU A 44 -6.53 -2.39 17.36
CA LEU A 44 -6.10 -1.64 16.19
C LEU A 44 -5.11 -2.45 15.34
N LEU A 45 -4.14 -3.12 15.94
CA LEU A 45 -3.18 -3.99 15.24
C LEU A 45 -3.89 -5.20 14.61
N TYR A 46 -4.83 -5.81 15.31
CA TYR A 46 -5.65 -6.89 14.78
C TYR A 46 -6.48 -6.43 13.58
N SER A 47 -7.10 -5.25 13.69
CA SER A 47 -7.88 -4.64 12.60
C SER A 47 -7.02 -4.37 11.38
N LEU A 48 -5.80 -3.83 11.56
CA LEU A 48 -4.83 -3.62 10.48
C LEU A 48 -4.39 -4.94 9.85
N GLY A 49 -4.14 -5.96 10.68
CA GLY A 49 -3.73 -7.28 10.21
C GLY A 49 -4.80 -8.00 9.40
N THR A 50 -6.08 -7.85 9.77
CA THR A 50 -7.21 -8.47 9.06
C THR A 50 -7.70 -7.64 7.87
N ALA A 51 -7.22 -6.39 7.72
CA ALA A 51 -7.59 -5.54 6.60
C ALA A 51 -6.89 -5.99 5.30
N HIS A 52 -7.62 -5.84 4.20
CA HIS A 52 -7.02 -6.01 2.87
C HIS A 52 -6.64 -4.65 2.30
N PRO A 53 -5.45 -4.50 1.73
CA PRO A 53 -5.08 -3.29 1.03
C PRO A 53 -5.96 -3.10 -0.20
N GLY A 54 -6.16 -1.85 -0.62
CA GLY A 54 -6.79 -1.55 -1.89
C GLY A 54 -5.95 -2.03 -3.07
N ALA A 55 -6.59 -2.23 -4.23
CA ALA A 55 -5.88 -2.56 -5.46
C ALA A 55 -5.26 -1.30 -6.10
N VAL A 56 -4.11 -1.44 -6.77
CA VAL A 56 -3.50 -0.37 -7.56
C VAL A 56 -4.16 -0.33 -8.93
N THR A 57 -5.30 0.37 -9.03
CA THR A 57 -6.11 0.52 -10.24
C THR A 57 -6.59 1.96 -10.42
N LEU A 58 -7.10 2.30 -11.62
CA LEU A 58 -7.55 3.65 -11.96
C LEU A 58 -8.62 4.20 -11.00
N HIS A 59 -9.60 3.37 -10.61
CA HIS A 59 -10.76 3.81 -9.83
C HIS A 59 -10.66 3.56 -8.33
N ASN A 60 -9.47 3.24 -7.84
CA ASN A 60 -9.25 2.93 -6.42
C ASN A 60 -8.48 4.03 -5.67
N HIS A 61 -8.45 5.24 -6.19
CA HIS A 61 -7.86 6.37 -5.47
C HIS A 61 -8.81 6.84 -4.36
N PRO A 62 -8.34 6.99 -3.10
CA PRO A 62 -9.20 7.38 -1.98
C PRO A 62 -9.91 8.70 -2.22
N ARG A 63 -11.22 8.75 -1.96
CA ARG A 63 -12.04 9.96 -2.18
C ARG A 63 -11.60 11.13 -1.32
N PHE A 64 -11.21 10.86 -0.08
CA PHE A 64 -10.71 11.93 0.81
C PHE A 64 -9.43 12.60 0.31
N MET A 65 -8.59 11.90 -0.48
CA MET A 65 -7.39 12.47 -1.09
C MET A 65 -7.68 13.30 -2.34
N GLN A 66 -8.84 13.12 -2.96
CA GLN A 66 -9.31 13.97 -4.08
C GLN A 66 -9.88 15.29 -3.59
N GLN A 67 -10.29 15.35 -2.32
CA GLN A 67 -10.88 16.53 -1.69
C GLN A 67 -10.25 16.80 -0.32
N LEU A 68 -8.93 16.67 -0.24
CA LEU A 68 -8.21 16.88 1.01
C LEU A 68 -8.29 18.35 1.42
N ARG A 69 -8.96 18.60 2.55
CA ARG A 69 -9.05 19.92 3.13
C ARG A 69 -7.86 20.20 4.04
N ARG A 70 -7.10 21.22 3.71
CA ARG A 70 -5.98 21.69 4.52
C ARG A 70 -6.47 22.56 5.70
N ASP A 71 -5.58 22.81 6.67
CA ASP A 71 -5.89 23.64 7.84
C ASP A 71 -6.24 25.10 7.47
N ASP A 72 -5.72 25.58 6.33
CA ASP A 72 -6.05 26.91 5.77
C ASP A 72 -7.39 26.94 5.01
N GLY A 73 -8.13 25.81 5.01
CA GLY A 73 -9.42 25.65 4.33
C GLY A 73 -9.34 25.35 2.84
N MET A 74 -8.14 25.36 2.24
CA MET A 74 -7.94 25.00 0.84
C MET A 74 -8.25 23.54 0.59
N VAL A 75 -8.99 23.25 -0.48
CA VAL A 75 -9.24 21.88 -0.95
C VAL A 75 -8.19 21.51 -2.00
N VAL A 76 -7.57 20.36 -1.82
CA VAL A 76 -6.48 19.87 -2.66
C VAL A 76 -6.82 18.49 -3.18
N ASP A 77 -6.68 18.28 -4.49
CA ASP A 77 -6.70 16.95 -5.11
C ASP A 77 -5.26 16.42 -5.25
N LEU A 78 -4.90 15.44 -4.44
CA LEU A 78 -3.54 14.90 -4.44
C LEU A 78 -3.20 14.13 -5.72
N ALA A 79 -4.19 13.47 -6.36
CA ALA A 79 -3.95 12.78 -7.62
C ALA A 79 -3.64 13.77 -8.75
N ALA A 80 -4.42 14.85 -8.84
CA ALA A 80 -4.19 15.93 -9.81
C ALA A 80 -2.82 16.60 -9.59
N ILE A 81 -2.43 16.85 -8.33
CA ILE A 81 -1.12 17.41 -8.00
C ILE A 81 0.02 16.48 -8.41
N ASP A 82 -0.10 15.18 -8.19
CA ASP A 82 0.93 14.21 -8.56
C ASP A 82 1.12 14.15 -10.09
N ILE A 83 0.04 14.23 -10.85
CA ILE A 83 0.09 14.33 -12.31
C ILE A 83 0.75 15.65 -12.74
N LEU A 84 0.31 16.77 -12.19
CA LEU A 84 0.87 18.09 -12.49
C LEU A 84 2.37 18.15 -12.20
N ARG A 85 2.79 17.71 -11.03
CA ARG A 85 4.21 17.67 -10.66
C ARG A 85 5.05 16.80 -11.58
N SER A 86 4.50 15.67 -12.03
CA SER A 86 5.17 14.80 -12.99
C SER A 86 5.40 15.53 -14.31
N ARG A 87 4.38 16.23 -14.81
CA ARG A 87 4.48 17.04 -16.03
C ARG A 87 5.50 18.18 -15.89
N GLU A 88 5.45 18.95 -14.80
CA GLU A 88 6.36 20.06 -14.53
C GLU A 88 7.83 19.62 -14.40
N ARG A 89 8.06 18.41 -13.91
CA ARG A 89 9.40 17.84 -13.76
C ARG A 89 9.91 17.14 -15.01
N GLY A 90 9.15 17.14 -16.09
CA GLY A 90 9.51 16.48 -17.34
C GLY A 90 9.56 14.95 -17.21
N VAL A 91 8.76 14.35 -16.32
CA VAL A 91 8.63 12.91 -16.27
C VAL A 91 8.02 12.43 -17.60
N PRO A 92 8.66 11.48 -18.30
CA PRO A 92 8.16 10.97 -19.57
C PRO A 92 6.74 10.41 -19.46
N ARG A 93 5.96 10.48 -20.54
CA ARG A 93 4.67 9.82 -20.65
C ARG A 93 4.82 8.31 -20.55
N TYR A 94 3.71 7.61 -20.32
CA TYR A 94 3.72 6.18 -20.05
C TYR A 94 4.47 5.36 -21.14
N ASN A 95 4.12 5.53 -22.41
CA ASN A 95 4.77 4.81 -23.51
C ASN A 95 6.25 5.19 -23.68
N GLU A 96 6.56 6.49 -23.59
CA GLU A 96 7.96 6.94 -23.63
C GLU A 96 8.77 6.33 -22.47
N PHE A 97 8.19 6.26 -21.27
CA PHE A 97 8.86 5.63 -20.12
C PHE A 97 9.09 4.14 -20.35
N ARG A 98 8.12 3.42 -20.94
CA ARG A 98 8.30 2.01 -21.32
C ARG A 98 9.42 1.84 -22.36
N ARG A 99 9.49 2.70 -23.38
CA ARG A 99 10.62 2.72 -24.35
C ARG A 99 11.98 2.86 -23.65
N LEU A 100 12.09 3.77 -22.69
CA LEU A 100 13.32 3.96 -21.91
C LEU A 100 13.68 2.72 -21.06
N LEU A 101 12.71 1.95 -20.61
CA LEU A 101 12.90 0.67 -19.95
C LEU A 101 13.08 -0.51 -20.90
N ARG A 102 13.04 -0.27 -22.23
CA ARG A 102 13.07 -1.31 -23.29
C ARG A 102 11.92 -2.32 -23.17
N LEU A 103 10.76 -1.84 -22.80
CA LEU A 103 9.51 -2.59 -22.73
C LEU A 103 8.64 -2.30 -23.97
N PRO A 104 7.79 -3.25 -24.39
CA PRO A 104 6.81 -3.00 -25.43
C PRO A 104 5.87 -1.85 -25.05
N GLU A 105 5.54 -1.02 -26.04
CA GLU A 105 4.58 0.07 -25.89
C GLU A 105 3.14 -0.45 -25.96
N ALA A 106 2.21 0.24 -25.31
CA ALA A 106 0.78 0.03 -25.54
C ALA A 106 0.41 0.71 -26.87
N ARG A 107 -0.30 0.01 -27.76
CA ARG A 107 -0.67 0.48 -29.10
C ARG A 107 -2.00 1.25 -29.13
N SER A 108 -2.84 1.01 -28.13
CA SER A 108 -4.14 1.65 -27.93
C SER A 108 -4.50 1.68 -26.44
N PHE A 109 -5.60 2.34 -26.10
CA PHE A 109 -6.11 2.33 -24.72
C PHE A 109 -6.58 0.92 -24.31
N GLU A 110 -7.11 0.12 -25.23
CA GLU A 110 -7.51 -1.27 -24.99
C GLU A 110 -6.30 -2.19 -24.79
N ASP A 111 -5.15 -1.87 -25.42
CA ASP A 111 -3.89 -2.60 -25.20
C ASP A 111 -3.25 -2.23 -23.85
N LEU A 112 -3.46 -1.00 -23.38
CA LEU A 112 -3.01 -0.54 -22.07
C LEU A 112 -3.79 -1.20 -20.92
N THR A 113 -5.13 -1.27 -21.06
CA THR A 113 -6.00 -1.84 -20.03
C THR A 113 -6.99 -2.82 -20.63
N HIS A 114 -7.11 -4.02 -20.07
CA HIS A 114 -8.09 -5.01 -20.55
C HIS A 114 -9.53 -4.71 -20.09
N ASN A 115 -9.77 -3.56 -19.50
CA ASN A 115 -11.09 -3.08 -19.06
C ASN A 115 -11.63 -2.08 -20.09
N SER A 116 -12.66 -2.47 -20.84
CA SER A 116 -13.25 -1.66 -21.92
C SER A 116 -13.81 -0.33 -21.42
N GLN A 117 -14.37 -0.26 -20.23
CA GLN A 117 -14.85 0.98 -19.62
C GLN A 117 -13.67 1.92 -19.35
N ALA A 118 -12.63 1.43 -18.71
CA ALA A 118 -11.42 2.22 -18.44
C ALA A 118 -10.75 2.70 -19.73
N ALA A 119 -10.70 1.87 -20.79
CA ALA A 119 -10.19 2.27 -22.10
C ALA A 119 -10.99 3.43 -22.71
N ALA A 120 -12.32 3.36 -22.63
CA ALA A 120 -13.19 4.44 -23.12
C ALA A 120 -13.04 5.74 -22.30
N GLU A 121 -12.88 5.64 -20.98
CA GLU A 121 -12.63 6.79 -20.11
C GLU A 121 -11.27 7.44 -20.39
N LEU A 122 -10.23 6.66 -20.63
CA LEU A 122 -8.92 7.16 -21.04
C LEU A 122 -9.00 7.88 -22.40
N ALA A 123 -9.71 7.29 -23.38
CA ALA A 123 -9.93 7.90 -24.69
C ALA A 123 -10.76 9.18 -24.63
N ALA A 124 -11.58 9.37 -23.62
CA ALA A 124 -12.32 10.62 -23.41
C ALA A 124 -11.45 11.75 -22.82
N VAL A 125 -10.29 11.42 -22.24
CA VAL A 125 -9.41 12.38 -21.56
C VAL A 125 -8.13 12.65 -22.35
N TYR A 126 -7.61 11.66 -23.07
CA TYR A 126 -6.36 11.73 -23.82
C TYR A 126 -6.63 11.61 -25.33
N ASP A 127 -6.05 12.50 -26.14
CA ASP A 127 -6.18 12.44 -27.60
C ASP A 127 -5.44 11.25 -28.20
N SER A 128 -4.39 10.79 -27.52
CA SER A 128 -3.55 9.68 -27.97
C SER A 128 -3.05 8.85 -26.79
N ILE A 129 -2.80 7.57 -27.04
CA ILE A 129 -2.12 6.68 -26.07
C ILE A 129 -0.73 7.21 -25.69
N GLU A 130 -0.08 7.97 -26.56
CA GLU A 130 1.22 8.61 -26.30
C GLU A 130 1.14 9.75 -25.28
N ASP A 131 -0.05 10.33 -25.06
CA ASP A 131 -0.27 11.43 -24.13
C ASP A 131 -0.55 10.98 -22.71
N VAL A 132 -0.76 9.68 -22.49
CA VAL A 132 -1.09 9.13 -21.17
C VAL A 132 0.03 9.41 -20.17
N ASP A 133 -0.31 10.09 -19.09
CA ASP A 133 0.63 10.35 -18.00
C ASP A 133 1.16 9.04 -17.38
N LEU A 134 2.43 9.03 -16.98
CA LEU A 134 3.04 7.83 -16.41
C LEU A 134 2.22 7.29 -15.23
N THR A 135 1.84 8.14 -14.29
CA THR A 135 1.06 7.74 -13.11
C THR A 135 -0.27 7.09 -13.51
N VAL A 136 -0.97 7.66 -14.49
CA VAL A 136 -2.24 7.13 -15.00
C VAL A 136 -2.02 5.77 -15.66
N GLY A 137 -1.03 5.66 -16.54
CA GLY A 137 -0.69 4.40 -17.21
C GLY A 137 -0.32 3.28 -16.22
N LEU A 138 0.44 3.60 -15.15
CA LEU A 138 0.79 2.63 -14.10
C LEU A 138 -0.43 2.08 -13.34
N HIS A 139 -1.51 2.86 -13.24
CA HIS A 139 -2.77 2.42 -12.63
C HIS A 139 -3.72 1.73 -13.61
N ALA A 140 -3.57 2.03 -14.91
CA ALA A 140 -4.37 1.42 -15.97
C ALA A 140 -3.85 0.03 -16.37
N GLU A 141 -2.55 -0.19 -16.24
CA GLU A 141 -1.89 -1.45 -16.59
C GLU A 141 -2.37 -2.58 -15.66
N PRO A 142 -2.88 -3.70 -16.21
CA PRO A 142 -3.35 -4.80 -15.39
C PRO A 142 -2.17 -5.45 -14.65
N PRO A 143 -2.32 -5.76 -13.35
CA PRO A 143 -1.29 -6.49 -12.62
C PRO A 143 -1.20 -7.94 -13.14
N PRO A 144 0.00 -8.54 -13.13
CA PRO A 144 0.16 -9.97 -13.37
C PRO A 144 -0.65 -10.80 -12.36
N PRO A 145 -1.10 -12.01 -12.71
CA PRO A 145 -1.86 -12.87 -11.80
C PRO A 145 -1.14 -13.07 -10.46
N GLY A 146 -1.84 -12.81 -9.35
CA GLY A 146 -1.31 -12.93 -8.00
C GLY A 146 -0.39 -11.78 -7.55
N PHE A 147 -0.30 -10.70 -8.34
CA PHE A 147 0.55 -9.55 -8.02
C PHE A 147 -0.27 -8.26 -7.82
N GLY A 148 0.21 -7.36 -6.97
CA GLY A 148 -0.56 -6.20 -6.50
C GLY A 148 -0.53 -4.97 -7.42
N PHE A 149 0.34 -4.92 -8.45
CA PHE A 149 0.47 -3.78 -9.37
C PHE A 149 1.13 -4.19 -10.70
N GLY A 150 1.03 -3.33 -11.73
CA GLY A 150 1.47 -3.60 -13.09
C GLY A 150 2.98 -3.81 -13.22
N ASP A 151 3.40 -4.47 -14.32
CA ASP A 151 4.80 -4.80 -14.61
C ASP A 151 5.71 -3.57 -14.66
N THR A 152 5.23 -2.47 -15.26
CA THR A 152 6.02 -1.22 -15.33
C THR A 152 6.31 -0.65 -13.95
N ALA A 153 5.31 -0.60 -13.07
CA ALA A 153 5.47 -0.13 -11.70
C ALA A 153 6.43 -1.03 -10.91
N PHE A 154 6.34 -2.35 -11.10
CA PHE A 154 7.22 -3.29 -10.44
C PHE A 154 8.69 -3.15 -10.86
N ARG A 155 8.95 -2.91 -12.15
CA ARG A 155 10.31 -2.66 -12.64
C ARG A 155 10.92 -1.40 -12.06
N ILE A 156 10.15 -0.32 -11.94
CA ILE A 156 10.59 0.90 -11.26
C ILE A 156 10.94 0.59 -9.81
N PHE A 157 10.06 -0.12 -9.11
CA PHE A 157 10.27 -0.51 -7.71
C PHE A 157 11.55 -1.34 -7.54
N ILE A 158 11.74 -2.40 -8.34
CA ILE A 158 12.93 -3.28 -8.27
C ILE A 158 14.22 -2.50 -8.51
N LEU A 159 14.23 -1.65 -9.55
CA LEU A 159 15.42 -0.85 -9.86
C LEU A 159 15.79 0.09 -8.70
N MET A 160 14.81 0.74 -8.10
CA MET A 160 15.05 1.65 -6.98
C MET A 160 15.42 0.91 -5.70
N ALA A 161 14.67 -0.12 -5.33
CA ALA A 161 14.89 -0.89 -4.11
C ALA A 161 16.26 -1.57 -4.12
N SER A 162 16.61 -2.23 -5.23
CA SER A 162 17.92 -2.89 -5.37
C SER A 162 19.08 -1.92 -5.25
N ARG A 163 18.97 -0.74 -5.88
CA ARG A 163 20.03 0.29 -5.79
C ARG A 163 20.17 0.84 -4.37
N ARG A 164 19.04 1.10 -3.68
CA ARG A 164 19.06 1.59 -2.30
C ARG A 164 19.68 0.58 -1.36
N LEU A 165 19.28 -0.70 -1.43
CA LEU A 165 19.83 -1.75 -0.59
C LEU A 165 21.34 -1.93 -0.84
N LYS A 166 21.80 -1.90 -2.10
CA LYS A 166 23.23 -2.02 -2.45
C LYS A 166 24.06 -0.82 -2.00
N SER A 167 23.49 0.37 -1.96
CA SER A 167 24.17 1.59 -1.53
C SER A 167 24.08 1.88 -0.04
N ASP A 168 23.22 1.17 0.67
CA ASP A 168 23.06 1.32 2.11
C ASP A 168 24.12 0.52 2.85
N ARG A 169 25.04 1.24 3.52
CA ARG A 169 26.12 0.63 4.30
C ARG A 169 25.64 -0.29 5.41
N PHE A 170 24.43 -0.03 5.99
CA PHE A 170 23.88 -0.85 7.06
C PHE A 170 23.43 -2.25 6.58
N PHE A 171 23.17 -2.41 5.27
CA PHE A 171 22.91 -3.70 4.64
C PHE A 171 24.14 -4.31 3.95
N THR A 172 25.26 -3.58 3.88
CA THR A 172 26.48 -3.97 3.16
C THR A 172 27.72 -3.92 4.03
N SER A 173 28.51 -2.86 3.93
CA SER A 173 29.83 -2.77 4.59
C SER A 173 29.77 -2.76 6.11
N ASP A 174 28.72 -2.20 6.70
CA ASP A 174 28.54 -2.11 8.15
C ASP A 174 27.77 -3.31 8.75
N PHE A 175 27.24 -4.24 7.90
CA PHE A 175 26.56 -5.44 8.38
C PHE A 175 27.58 -6.49 8.85
N THR A 176 28.23 -6.18 9.96
CA THR A 176 29.31 -6.98 10.54
C THR A 176 29.13 -7.15 12.05
N PRO A 177 29.70 -8.20 12.66
CA PRO A 177 29.69 -8.37 14.11
C PRO A 177 30.38 -7.22 14.86
N LYS A 178 31.29 -6.48 14.21
CA LYS A 178 31.94 -5.32 14.80
C LYS A 178 30.95 -4.16 15.02
N THR A 179 29.98 -4.00 14.11
CA THR A 179 28.98 -2.91 14.16
C THR A 179 27.76 -3.31 14.98
N TYR A 180 27.22 -4.51 14.72
CA TYR A 180 25.97 -4.96 15.31
C TYR A 180 26.13 -5.91 16.51
N THR A 181 27.34 -6.37 16.80
CA THR A 181 27.66 -7.49 17.67
C THR A 181 27.13 -8.86 17.14
N PRO A 182 27.70 -9.98 17.57
CA PRO A 182 27.17 -11.32 17.20
C PRO A 182 25.74 -11.52 17.67
N GLU A 183 25.40 -11.03 18.85
CA GLU A 183 24.06 -11.09 19.46
C GLU A 183 23.05 -10.28 18.65
N GLY A 184 23.44 -9.07 18.25
CA GLY A 184 22.59 -8.17 17.43
C GLY A 184 22.30 -8.76 16.05
N ILE A 185 23.29 -9.33 15.37
CA ILE A 185 23.10 -10.02 14.09
C ILE A 185 22.15 -11.22 14.27
N ARG A 186 22.34 -12.02 15.30
CA ARG A 186 21.45 -13.15 15.60
C ARG A 186 20.03 -12.67 15.88
N TRP A 187 19.87 -11.60 16.68
CA TRP A 187 18.56 -11.03 16.97
C TRP A 187 17.85 -10.54 15.68
N ILE A 188 18.57 -9.89 14.76
CA ILE A 188 18.01 -9.45 13.45
C ILE A 188 17.56 -10.67 12.64
N ALA A 189 18.34 -11.74 12.63
CA ALA A 189 18.03 -12.95 11.86
C ALA A 189 16.87 -13.78 12.43
N GLU A 190 16.71 -13.77 13.76
CA GLU A 190 15.73 -14.61 14.48
C GLU A 190 14.40 -13.89 14.78
N ASN A 191 14.31 -12.59 14.49
CA ASN A 191 13.08 -11.82 14.73
C ASN A 191 12.44 -11.37 13.41
N ASP A 192 11.17 -11.65 13.32
CA ASP A 192 10.26 -11.11 12.31
C ASP A 192 9.19 -10.21 12.96
N MET A 193 8.34 -9.61 12.15
CA MET A 193 7.28 -8.74 12.67
C MET A 193 6.27 -9.53 13.51
N SER A 194 5.97 -10.79 13.18
CA SER A 194 5.06 -11.62 13.96
C SER A 194 5.60 -11.85 15.37
N SER A 195 6.88 -12.21 15.51
CA SER A 195 7.51 -12.41 16.81
C SER A 195 7.58 -11.14 17.65
N VAL A 196 7.81 -9.99 17.02
CA VAL A 196 7.80 -8.68 17.69
C VAL A 196 6.39 -8.34 18.17
N LEU A 197 5.37 -8.52 17.33
CA LEU A 197 3.99 -8.24 17.69
C LEU A 197 3.53 -9.10 18.87
N VAL A 198 3.75 -10.42 18.82
CA VAL A 198 3.34 -11.33 19.90
C VAL A 198 4.10 -11.05 21.20
N ARG A 199 5.37 -10.64 21.13
CA ARG A 199 6.15 -10.26 22.32
C ARG A 199 5.55 -9.06 23.06
N HIS A 200 5.05 -8.06 22.34
CA HIS A 200 4.50 -6.83 22.93
C HIS A 200 2.98 -6.88 23.13
N TYR A 201 2.30 -7.68 22.33
CA TYR A 201 0.84 -7.86 22.35
C TYR A 201 0.50 -9.35 22.29
N PRO A 202 0.66 -10.09 23.41
CA PRO A 202 0.46 -11.56 23.44
C PRO A 202 -0.92 -12.02 22.96
N ASP A 203 -1.93 -11.19 23.15
CA ASP A 203 -3.31 -11.46 22.73
C ASP A 203 -3.46 -11.60 21.20
N LEU A 204 -2.48 -11.12 20.42
CA LEU A 204 -2.43 -11.33 18.96
C LEU A 204 -1.97 -12.73 18.58
N GLY A 205 -1.46 -13.53 19.52
CA GLY A 205 -0.95 -14.87 19.27
C GLY A 205 -1.89 -15.75 18.46
N PRO A 206 -3.18 -15.89 18.83
CA PRO A 206 -4.14 -16.71 18.08
C PRO A 206 -4.30 -16.31 16.61
N ALA A 207 -4.24 -15.01 16.30
CA ALA A 207 -4.35 -14.51 14.92
C ALA A 207 -3.05 -14.68 14.12
N LEU A 208 -1.90 -14.75 14.80
CA LEU A 208 -0.58 -14.77 14.16
C LEU A 208 0.05 -16.14 14.05
N HIS A 209 -0.45 -17.16 14.78
CA HIS A 209 0.20 -18.48 14.84
C HIS A 209 0.33 -19.22 13.50
N THR A 210 -0.56 -18.92 12.54
CA THR A 210 -0.51 -19.48 11.16
C THR A 210 0.03 -18.50 10.13
N VAL A 211 0.41 -17.29 10.54
CA VAL A 211 0.81 -16.23 9.65
C VAL A 211 2.33 -16.21 9.51
N HIS A 212 2.82 -16.60 8.34
CA HIS A 212 4.26 -16.57 8.02
C HIS A 212 4.81 -15.18 7.75
N ASN A 213 3.93 -14.24 7.36
CA ASN A 213 4.30 -12.85 7.06
C ASN A 213 3.23 -11.92 7.64
N ALA A 214 3.56 -11.18 8.69
CA ALA A 214 2.63 -10.27 9.35
C ALA A 214 2.13 -9.11 8.46
N PHE A 215 2.75 -8.89 7.31
CA PHE A 215 2.27 -7.92 6.30
C PHE A 215 1.31 -8.52 5.26
N ALA A 216 1.06 -9.82 5.30
CA ALA A 216 -0.04 -10.45 4.58
C ALA A 216 -1.32 -10.37 5.45
N PRO A 217 -2.53 -10.39 4.84
CA PRO A 217 -3.78 -10.37 5.60
C PRO A 217 -3.87 -11.54 6.60
N TRP A 218 -4.24 -11.22 7.83
CA TRP A 218 -4.42 -12.23 8.88
C TRP A 218 -5.80 -12.86 8.79
N PRO A 219 -5.98 -14.10 9.26
CA PRO A 219 -7.30 -14.69 9.37
C PRO A 219 -8.14 -13.93 10.41
N VAL A 220 -9.41 -13.75 10.10
CA VAL A 220 -10.38 -13.30 11.10
C VAL A 220 -10.66 -14.47 12.04
N LEU A 221 -10.45 -14.28 13.33
CA LEU A 221 -10.69 -15.32 14.33
C LEU A 221 -12.17 -15.68 14.36
N PRO A 222 -12.51 -16.97 14.46
CA PRO A 222 -13.90 -17.42 14.58
C PRO A 222 -14.54 -16.89 15.87
N ASP A 223 -15.85 -16.76 15.84
CA ASP A 223 -16.61 -16.45 17.06
C ASP A 223 -16.62 -17.69 17.96
N PRO A 224 -16.10 -17.62 19.20
CA PRO A 224 -16.11 -18.74 20.12
C PRO A 224 -17.51 -19.26 20.43
N ALA A 225 -18.57 -18.48 20.20
CA ALA A 225 -19.96 -18.91 20.37
C ALA A 225 -20.47 -19.82 19.21
N THR A 226 -19.75 -19.95 18.10
CA THR A 226 -20.16 -20.76 16.94
C THR A 226 -19.49 -22.14 16.87
N GLU A 227 -18.63 -22.49 17.83
CA GLU A 227 -17.94 -23.79 17.91
C GLU A 227 -18.72 -24.85 18.76
N HIS A 228 -20.07 -24.82 18.72
CA HIS A 228 -20.89 -25.82 19.42
C HIS A 228 -21.78 -26.60 18.46
#